data_e362e375f867f59bdb04a1605cc6f225
#
_entry.id   e362e375f867f59bdb04a1605cc6f225
#
_cell.length_a   1.000
_cell.length_b   1.000
_cell.length_c   1.000
_cell.angle_alpha   90.00
_cell.angle_beta   90.00
_cell.angle_gamma   90.00
#
_symmetry.space_group_name_H-M   'P 1'
#
loop_
_entity.id
_entity.type
_entity.pdbx_description
1 polymer ?
#
loop_
_entity_poly.entity_id
_entity_poly.type
_entity_poly.pdbx_seq_one_letter_code
_entity_poly.pdbx_strand_id
1 'polypeptide(L)'
;MEFVSPQLPDVSGGSSSRYRKGTLGYTGAGLAMLFFYLLWGDFCMQLMETVIVAILPLQLKGLGASNTVIGFLATTLPAIMSFTLNPIVSFRSDSFRSAWGRRLPFLMVATPFVTLFLLLLAFAPEIGGMLGRTDLLARSGMSPSAVILGTLGILMVLFQFFNACMIPIYYYLLVDVVPDEVMGRFMSLFRIVGTLSGYFFHTFLFGHALSYTREIYLGAALLYLFGFGIMCWRVREGQYPPPVHADRLGLSASIRLYCRECYSHPHYLLFNARNAIACLSGVVGIYGIFVVRDEVGVPLDMVGRVSGWSALIVAFLLFPMGMLSDRIRPVRVFLLASMFLPVLPLLSFFFLHSQTSYIALTLLGLPISALMSAAELPMHMSILPRERYGQFGSANQLVSSLTIIVGSIVAGQFMDVVTHGGEFVAGYRYLYLWSFLFQVIALVLMVLLYASWKRHGGPHNYTPPQVGLSPNMKASRLTGGGQD
;
A
#
# COMPACT_ATOMS: atom_id res chain seq x y z
N MET A 1 8.75 33.62 36.19
CA MET A 1 8.81 34.21 34.86
C MET A 1 7.75 33.49 34.04
N GLU A 2 6.57 34.13 33.95
CA GLU A 2 5.44 33.61 33.17
C GLU A 2 5.80 33.66 31.69
N PHE A 3 5.76 32.50 31.03
CA PHE A 3 5.85 32.42 29.57
C PHE A 3 4.54 32.89 28.98
N VAL A 4 4.48 34.14 28.55
CA VAL A 4 3.42 34.68 27.70
C VAL A 4 3.55 34.00 26.33
N SER A 5 2.60 33.14 26.01
CA SER A 5 2.44 32.60 24.65
C SER A 5 2.21 33.77 23.67
N PRO A 6 2.91 33.84 22.52
CA PRO A 6 2.63 34.87 21.53
C PRO A 6 1.23 34.63 20.94
N GLN A 7 0.30 35.53 21.26
CA GLN A 7 -0.98 35.63 20.58
C GLN A 7 -0.71 36.00 19.14
N LEU A 8 -1.07 35.08 18.22
CA LEU A 8 -1.09 35.33 16.79
C LEU A 8 -2.14 36.43 16.49
N PRO A 9 -1.88 37.37 15.57
CA PRO A 9 -2.80 38.44 15.26
C PRO A 9 -4.13 37.88 14.74
N ASP A 10 -5.22 38.35 15.35
CA ASP A 10 -6.59 38.09 14.96
C ASP A 10 -6.83 38.72 13.58
N VAL A 11 -6.78 37.93 12.52
CA VAL A 11 -7.21 38.34 11.20
C VAL A 11 -8.72 38.20 11.14
N SER A 12 -9.43 39.16 11.72
CA SER A 12 -10.88 39.35 11.58
C SER A 12 -11.19 39.90 10.19
N GLY A 13 -11.21 39.04 9.19
CA GLY A 13 -11.72 39.27 7.85
C GLY A 13 -13.00 38.46 7.63
N GLY A 14 -14.16 39.11 7.67
CA GLY A 14 -15.51 38.54 7.65
C GLY A 14 -15.81 37.56 6.54
N SER A 15 -15.99 36.34 6.91
CA SER A 15 -16.98 35.36 6.45
C SER A 15 -16.96 34.21 7.44
N SER A 16 -18.11 33.73 7.90
CA SER A 16 -18.25 32.68 8.89
C SER A 16 -17.65 31.36 8.36
N SER A 17 -16.35 31.15 8.54
CA SER A 17 -15.71 29.88 8.22
C SER A 17 -16.21 28.82 9.20
N ARG A 18 -17.11 27.96 8.71
CA ARG A 18 -17.76 26.92 9.52
C ARG A 18 -16.79 25.78 9.90
N TYR A 19 -15.75 25.58 9.09
CA TYR A 19 -14.78 24.50 9.27
C TYR A 19 -13.36 25.07 9.32
N ARG A 20 -12.53 24.61 10.25
CA ARG A 20 -11.15 25.10 10.41
C ARG A 20 -10.14 23.97 10.53
N LYS A 21 -8.95 24.19 9.94
CA LYS A 21 -7.77 23.33 10.11
C LYS A 21 -6.53 24.20 10.22
N GLY A 22 -6.01 24.34 11.44
CA GLY A 22 -4.90 25.28 11.70
C GLY A 22 -5.26 26.72 11.28
N THR A 23 -4.48 27.30 10.38
CA THR A 23 -4.72 28.65 9.81
C THR A 23 -5.74 28.67 8.65
N LEU A 24 -6.20 27.50 8.20
CA LEU A 24 -7.16 27.38 7.08
C LEU A 24 -8.59 27.47 7.59
N GLY A 25 -9.40 28.31 6.97
CA GLY A 25 -10.84 28.41 7.20
C GLY A 25 -11.64 28.12 5.93
N TYR A 26 -12.65 27.27 6.02
CA TYR A 26 -13.47 26.88 4.88
C TYR A 26 -14.94 27.22 5.09
N THR A 27 -15.56 27.79 4.07
CA THR A 27 -17.02 27.83 3.91
C THR A 27 -17.51 26.44 3.44
N GLY A 28 -18.81 26.16 3.48
CA GLY A 28 -19.35 24.91 2.96
C GLY A 28 -18.99 24.64 1.49
N ALA A 29 -19.08 25.68 0.64
CA ALA A 29 -18.68 25.59 -0.77
C ALA A 29 -17.16 25.41 -0.93
N GLY A 30 -16.35 26.11 -0.13
CA GLY A 30 -14.90 25.93 -0.12
C GLY A 30 -14.45 24.53 0.29
N LEU A 31 -15.14 23.94 1.27
CA LEU A 31 -14.91 22.55 1.68
C LEU A 31 -15.28 21.54 0.58
N ALA A 32 -16.41 21.75 -0.08
CA ALA A 32 -16.82 20.89 -1.22
C ALA A 32 -15.81 20.97 -2.38
N MET A 33 -15.31 22.17 -2.69
CA MET A 33 -14.24 22.36 -3.68
C MET A 33 -12.93 21.66 -3.27
N LEU A 34 -12.51 21.78 -2.00
CA LEU A 34 -11.35 21.07 -1.47
C LEU A 34 -11.50 19.56 -1.65
N PHE A 35 -12.65 19.00 -1.25
CA PHE A 35 -12.94 17.58 -1.42
C PHE A 35 -12.88 17.16 -2.88
N PHE A 36 -13.50 17.95 -3.78
CA PHE A 36 -13.46 17.65 -5.20
C PHE A 36 -12.02 17.57 -5.74
N TYR A 37 -11.17 18.56 -5.45
CA TYR A 37 -9.79 18.54 -5.95
C TYR A 37 -8.95 17.40 -5.34
N LEU A 38 -9.07 17.14 -4.04
CA LEU A 38 -8.33 16.05 -3.40
C LEU A 38 -8.80 14.69 -3.93
N LEU A 39 -10.10 14.45 -4.04
CA LEU A 39 -10.65 13.20 -4.55
C LEU A 39 -10.35 13.00 -6.04
N TRP A 40 -10.35 14.08 -6.82
CA TRP A 40 -9.93 14.03 -8.22
C TRP A 40 -8.44 13.69 -8.36
N GLY A 41 -7.59 14.31 -7.55
CA GLY A 41 -6.17 13.98 -7.49
C GLY A 41 -5.93 12.52 -7.10
N ASP A 42 -6.69 12.01 -6.11
CA ASP A 42 -6.65 10.61 -5.71
C ASP A 42 -7.06 9.66 -6.84
N PHE A 43 -8.17 9.98 -7.54
CA PHE A 43 -8.60 9.19 -8.69
C PHE A 43 -7.50 9.06 -9.73
N CYS A 44 -6.83 10.16 -10.09
CA CYS A 44 -5.75 10.17 -11.07
C CYS A 44 -4.53 9.37 -10.59
N MET A 45 -4.16 9.52 -9.32
CA MET A 45 -3.04 8.79 -8.71
C MET A 45 -3.33 7.29 -8.64
N GLN A 46 -4.50 6.89 -8.16
CA GLN A 46 -4.89 5.49 -8.04
C GLN A 46 -5.04 4.82 -9.41
N LEU A 47 -5.50 5.55 -10.43
CA LEU A 47 -5.57 5.03 -11.80
C LEU A 47 -4.18 4.75 -12.35
N MET A 48 -3.25 5.69 -12.21
CA MET A 48 -1.86 5.54 -12.61
C MET A 48 -1.20 4.34 -11.93
N GLU A 49 -1.35 4.20 -10.61
CA GLU A 49 -0.85 3.05 -9.84
C GLU A 49 -1.43 1.73 -10.33
N THR A 50 -2.74 1.68 -10.55
CA THR A 50 -3.44 0.47 -11.02
C THR A 50 -2.96 0.05 -12.42
N VAL A 51 -2.75 1.03 -13.32
CA VAL A 51 -2.21 0.79 -14.67
C VAL A 51 -0.85 0.09 -14.59
N ILE A 52 0.07 0.59 -13.77
CA ILE A 52 1.42 0.02 -13.66
C ILE A 52 1.38 -1.38 -13.05
N VAL A 53 0.71 -1.54 -11.92
CA VAL A 53 0.63 -2.83 -11.22
C VAL A 53 0.04 -3.92 -12.10
N ALA A 54 -0.96 -3.59 -12.92
CA ALA A 54 -1.66 -4.56 -13.76
C ALA A 54 -0.94 -4.85 -15.10
N ILE A 55 -0.34 -3.84 -15.74
CA ILE A 55 0.25 -3.98 -17.07
C ILE A 55 1.71 -4.44 -17.02
N LEU A 56 2.50 -3.96 -16.07
CA LEU A 56 3.93 -4.25 -15.97
C LEU A 56 4.27 -5.74 -16.00
N PRO A 57 3.61 -6.63 -15.22
CA PRO A 57 3.89 -8.07 -15.27
C PRO A 57 3.64 -8.69 -16.65
N LEU A 58 2.55 -8.27 -17.31
CA LEU A 58 2.18 -8.74 -18.64
C LEU A 58 3.21 -8.30 -19.69
N GLN A 59 3.66 -7.05 -19.62
CA GLN A 59 4.67 -6.49 -20.51
C GLN A 59 6.02 -7.18 -20.32
N LEU A 60 6.48 -7.37 -19.08
CA LEU A 60 7.71 -8.08 -18.76
C LEU A 60 7.69 -9.52 -19.26
N LYS A 61 6.58 -10.23 -19.05
CA LYS A 61 6.40 -11.59 -19.56
C LYS A 61 6.46 -11.65 -21.08
N GLY A 62 5.81 -10.70 -21.77
CA GLY A 62 5.85 -10.58 -23.23
C GLY A 62 7.25 -10.34 -23.79
N LEU A 63 8.15 -9.73 -23.01
CA LEU A 63 9.57 -9.53 -23.36
C LEU A 63 10.47 -10.72 -22.98
N GLY A 64 9.91 -11.81 -22.45
CA GLY A 64 10.66 -13.00 -22.04
C GLY A 64 11.40 -12.85 -20.70
N ALA A 65 10.96 -11.93 -19.83
CA ALA A 65 11.54 -11.79 -18.49
C ALA A 65 11.27 -13.06 -17.65
N SER A 66 12.25 -13.47 -16.84
CA SER A 66 12.05 -14.52 -15.83
C SER A 66 11.05 -14.06 -14.75
N ASN A 67 10.42 -15.03 -14.08
CA ASN A 67 9.50 -14.72 -13.00
C ASN A 67 10.20 -13.99 -11.85
N THR A 68 11.48 -14.30 -11.61
CA THR A 68 12.32 -13.57 -10.65
C THR A 68 12.43 -12.08 -11.00
N VAL A 69 12.65 -11.72 -12.26
CA VAL A 69 12.72 -10.32 -12.73
C VAL A 69 11.36 -9.65 -12.62
N ILE A 70 10.26 -10.34 -12.97
CA ILE A 70 8.91 -9.83 -12.83
C ILE A 70 8.61 -9.52 -11.35
N GLY A 71 8.87 -10.46 -10.44
CA GLY A 71 8.69 -10.28 -9.00
C GLY A 71 9.55 -9.16 -8.44
N PHE A 72 10.81 -9.05 -8.90
CA PHE A 72 11.71 -7.99 -8.49
C PHE A 72 11.18 -6.61 -8.88
N LEU A 73 10.89 -6.38 -10.15
CA LEU A 73 10.49 -5.05 -10.65
C LEU A 73 9.09 -4.64 -10.17
N ALA A 74 8.16 -5.58 -10.08
CA ALA A 74 6.78 -5.25 -9.76
C ALA A 74 6.45 -5.30 -8.26
N THR A 75 7.25 -5.96 -7.43
CA THR A 75 6.96 -6.12 -5.99
C THR A 75 8.14 -5.75 -5.10
N THR A 76 9.34 -6.31 -5.35
CA THR A 76 10.52 -6.06 -4.52
C THR A 76 10.99 -4.62 -4.60
N LEU A 77 11.11 -4.08 -5.81
CA LEU A 77 11.58 -2.71 -6.04
C LEU A 77 10.70 -1.64 -5.36
N PRO A 78 9.36 -1.65 -5.50
CA PRO A 78 8.48 -0.76 -4.74
C PRO A 78 8.66 -0.88 -3.24
N ALA A 79 8.80 -2.10 -2.71
CA ALA A 79 9.00 -2.34 -1.28
C ALA A 79 10.34 -1.77 -0.78
N ILE A 80 11.45 -1.94 -1.53
CA ILE A 80 12.76 -1.35 -1.21
C ILE A 80 12.67 0.17 -1.21
N MET A 81 12.08 0.76 -2.26
CA MET A 81 11.94 2.21 -2.38
C MET A 81 11.11 2.78 -1.23
N SER A 82 9.98 2.19 -0.91
CA SER A 82 9.14 2.61 0.21
C SER A 82 9.85 2.46 1.56
N PHE A 83 10.54 1.34 1.78
CA PHE A 83 11.28 1.08 2.99
C PHE A 83 12.39 2.12 3.24
N THR A 84 13.13 2.49 2.20
CA THR A 84 14.28 3.40 2.30
C THR A 84 13.89 4.88 2.25
N LEU A 85 12.97 5.24 1.34
CA LEU A 85 12.64 6.63 1.06
C LEU A 85 11.59 7.22 2.00
N ASN A 86 10.57 6.43 2.42
CA ASN A 86 9.49 6.97 3.25
C ASN A 86 9.98 7.67 4.53
N PRO A 87 10.91 7.12 5.33
CA PRO A 87 11.40 7.81 6.52
C PRO A 87 12.13 9.11 6.20
N ILE A 88 12.94 9.10 5.12
CA ILE A 88 13.75 10.26 4.69
C ILE A 88 12.83 11.38 4.21
N VAL A 89 11.89 11.04 3.34
CA VAL A 89 10.95 11.99 2.72
C VAL A 89 10.01 12.57 3.77
N SER A 90 9.49 11.73 4.68
CA SER A 90 8.66 12.17 5.79
C SER A 90 9.37 13.20 6.65
N PHE A 91 10.59 12.89 7.08
CA PHE A 91 11.39 13.79 7.89
C PHE A 91 11.72 15.12 7.18
N ARG A 92 12.12 15.04 5.91
CA ARG A 92 12.43 16.23 5.11
C ARG A 92 11.19 17.11 4.90
N SER A 93 10.05 16.51 4.56
CA SER A 93 8.82 17.26 4.33
C SER A 93 8.25 17.88 5.61
N ASP A 94 8.43 17.23 6.77
CA ASP A 94 8.05 17.80 8.08
C ASP A 94 8.88 19.03 8.46
N SER A 95 10.15 19.04 8.08
CA SER A 95 11.08 20.12 8.40
C SER A 95 11.04 21.28 7.40
N PHE A 96 10.50 21.05 6.20
CA PHE A 96 10.48 22.03 5.12
C PHE A 96 9.41 23.10 5.33
N ARG A 97 9.74 24.35 4.98
CA ARG A 97 8.81 25.49 5.02
C ARG A 97 8.97 26.32 3.75
N SER A 98 7.84 26.62 3.11
CA SER A 98 7.81 27.52 1.96
C SER A 98 6.52 28.33 1.94
N ALA A 99 6.44 29.33 1.05
CA ALA A 99 5.23 30.12 0.83
C ALA A 99 4.03 29.26 0.32
N TRP A 100 4.31 28.11 -0.24
CA TRP A 100 3.29 27.18 -0.79
C TRP A 100 2.89 26.08 0.20
N GLY A 101 3.48 26.07 1.39
CA GLY A 101 3.30 25.05 2.42
C GLY A 101 4.53 24.16 2.61
N ARG A 102 4.34 23.01 3.26
CA ARG A 102 5.41 22.06 3.56
C ARG A 102 5.36 20.79 2.68
N ARG A 103 4.19 20.42 2.17
CA ARG A 103 3.94 19.18 1.37
C ARG A 103 3.83 19.45 -0.12
N LEU A 104 3.05 20.46 -0.50
CA LEU A 104 2.77 20.81 -1.90
C LEU A 104 4.04 20.98 -2.76
N PRO A 105 5.12 21.66 -2.32
CA PRO A 105 6.32 21.79 -3.13
C PRO A 105 6.94 20.47 -3.55
N PHE A 106 6.95 19.47 -2.65
CA PHE A 106 7.45 18.13 -2.97
C PHE A 106 6.57 17.43 -4.02
N LEU A 107 5.24 17.54 -3.87
CA LEU A 107 4.29 16.97 -4.83
C LEU A 107 4.42 17.64 -6.20
N MET A 108 4.55 18.96 -6.24
CA MET A 108 4.69 19.72 -7.49
C MET A 108 6.00 19.41 -8.22
N VAL A 109 7.08 19.16 -7.48
CA VAL A 109 8.37 18.75 -8.07
C VAL A 109 8.33 17.31 -8.52
N ALA A 110 7.76 16.40 -7.73
CA ALA A 110 7.74 14.97 -8.05
C ALA A 110 6.79 14.64 -9.23
N THR A 111 5.65 15.33 -9.35
CA THR A 111 4.63 15.06 -10.38
C THR A 111 5.19 15.07 -11.81
N PRO A 112 5.96 16.08 -12.27
CA PRO A 112 6.54 16.08 -13.61
C PRO A 112 7.49 14.89 -13.86
N PHE A 113 8.30 14.50 -12.85
CA PHE A 113 9.21 13.37 -12.99
C PHE A 113 8.48 12.04 -13.05
N VAL A 114 7.47 11.82 -12.19
CA VAL A 114 6.61 10.63 -12.26
C VAL A 114 5.97 10.54 -13.64
N THR A 115 5.42 11.66 -14.14
CA THR A 115 4.83 11.72 -15.48
C THR A 115 5.84 11.43 -16.57
N LEU A 116 7.03 12.04 -16.51
CA LEU A 116 8.10 11.85 -17.49
C LEU A 116 8.48 10.37 -17.58
N PHE A 117 8.75 9.71 -16.45
CA PHE A 117 9.15 8.32 -16.47
C PHE A 117 8.00 7.39 -16.88
N LEU A 118 6.76 7.72 -16.57
CA LEU A 118 5.60 6.99 -17.06
C LEU A 118 5.44 7.14 -18.59
N LEU A 119 5.69 8.34 -19.14
CA LEU A 119 5.74 8.57 -20.57
C LEU A 119 6.88 7.77 -21.22
N LEU A 120 8.07 7.77 -20.62
CA LEU A 120 9.21 7.01 -21.13
C LEU A 120 8.95 5.50 -21.07
N LEU A 121 8.24 5.00 -20.06
CA LEU A 121 7.79 3.61 -19.98
C LEU A 121 6.86 3.23 -21.14
N ALA A 122 6.02 4.16 -21.62
CA ALA A 122 5.18 3.95 -22.78
C ALA A 122 6.00 3.71 -24.06
N PHE A 123 7.21 4.27 -24.14
CA PHE A 123 8.12 4.15 -25.26
C PHE A 123 9.34 3.25 -24.97
N ALA A 124 9.32 2.49 -23.87
CA ALA A 124 10.45 1.67 -23.47
C ALA A 124 10.90 0.65 -24.53
N PRO A 125 10.01 -0.03 -25.29
CA PRO A 125 10.41 -0.92 -26.37
C PRO A 125 11.15 -0.20 -27.51
N GLU A 126 10.68 0.98 -27.92
CA GLU A 126 11.28 1.79 -28.98
C GLU A 126 12.64 2.34 -28.52
N ILE A 127 12.70 2.89 -27.30
CA ILE A 127 13.95 3.40 -26.72
C ILE A 127 14.98 2.28 -26.61
N GLY A 128 14.61 1.13 -26.06
CA GLY A 128 15.48 -0.03 -25.95
C GLY A 128 15.92 -0.58 -27.31
N GLY A 129 15.02 -0.59 -28.30
CA GLY A 129 15.33 -0.99 -29.67
C GLY A 129 16.32 -0.02 -30.36
N MET A 130 16.20 1.30 -30.12
CA MET A 130 17.17 2.30 -30.59
C MET A 130 18.52 2.15 -29.89
N LEU A 131 18.53 1.98 -28.58
CA LEU A 131 19.77 1.77 -27.82
C LEU A 131 20.50 0.49 -28.24
N GLY A 132 19.80 -0.60 -28.53
CA GLY A 132 20.38 -1.85 -29.00
C GLY A 132 21.06 -1.76 -30.38
N ARG A 133 20.76 -0.72 -31.18
CA ARG A 133 21.40 -0.46 -32.46
C ARG A 133 22.68 0.38 -32.34
N THR A 134 22.99 0.91 -31.15
CA THR A 134 24.23 1.66 -30.94
C THR A 134 25.45 0.73 -30.97
N ASP A 135 26.56 1.17 -31.54
CA ASP A 135 27.79 0.40 -31.66
C ASP A 135 28.29 -0.18 -30.32
N LEU A 136 28.02 0.54 -29.23
CA LEU A 136 28.41 0.15 -27.88
C LEU A 136 27.69 -1.12 -27.42
N LEU A 137 26.37 -1.19 -27.62
CA LEU A 137 25.54 -2.32 -27.23
C LEU A 137 25.54 -3.44 -28.27
N ALA A 138 25.67 -3.11 -29.53
CA ALA A 138 25.87 -4.11 -30.59
C ALA A 138 27.13 -4.95 -30.36
N ARG A 139 28.22 -4.36 -29.85
CA ARG A 139 29.47 -5.06 -29.50
C ARG A 139 29.37 -5.89 -28.20
N SER A 140 28.39 -5.62 -27.33
CA SER A 140 28.23 -6.35 -26.05
C SER A 140 27.69 -7.77 -26.22
N GLY A 141 27.16 -8.14 -27.39
CA GLY A 141 26.54 -9.44 -27.64
C GLY A 141 25.20 -9.65 -26.96
N MET A 142 24.60 -8.59 -26.37
CA MET A 142 23.30 -8.67 -25.69
C MET A 142 22.19 -8.85 -26.72
N SER A 143 21.20 -9.70 -26.39
CA SER A 143 20.01 -9.85 -27.24
C SER A 143 19.19 -8.55 -27.24
N PRO A 144 18.49 -8.20 -28.33
CA PRO A 144 17.63 -7.03 -28.40
C PRO A 144 16.59 -7.00 -27.28
N SER A 145 16.02 -8.16 -26.93
CA SER A 145 15.07 -8.30 -25.83
C SER A 145 15.69 -7.95 -24.48
N ALA A 146 16.94 -8.35 -24.22
CA ALA A 146 17.65 -8.03 -22.99
C ALA A 146 17.90 -6.52 -22.85
N VAL A 147 18.21 -5.83 -23.96
CA VAL A 147 18.38 -4.36 -23.95
C VAL A 147 17.06 -3.66 -23.66
N ILE A 148 15.96 -4.09 -24.27
CA ILE A 148 14.63 -3.55 -24.02
C ILE A 148 14.23 -3.78 -22.55
N LEU A 149 14.47 -5.00 -22.04
CA LEU A 149 14.17 -5.36 -20.66
C LEU A 149 14.99 -4.52 -19.65
N GLY A 150 16.28 -4.32 -19.94
CA GLY A 150 17.17 -3.45 -19.14
C GLY A 150 16.70 -2.00 -19.15
N THR A 151 16.31 -1.47 -20.31
CA THR A 151 15.77 -0.12 -20.47
C THR A 151 14.49 0.05 -19.64
N LEU A 152 13.54 -0.88 -19.75
CA LEU A 152 12.32 -0.88 -18.97
C LEU A 152 12.61 -0.97 -17.47
N GLY A 153 13.55 -1.81 -17.06
CA GLY A 153 14.00 -1.93 -15.67
C GLY A 153 14.54 -0.62 -15.09
N ILE A 154 15.43 0.07 -15.84
CA ILE A 154 15.99 1.37 -15.42
C ILE A 154 14.89 2.42 -15.32
N LEU A 155 14.02 2.52 -16.31
CA LEU A 155 12.91 3.47 -16.30
C LEU A 155 11.95 3.19 -15.14
N MET A 156 11.72 1.91 -14.81
CA MET A 156 10.90 1.51 -13.66
C MET A 156 11.54 1.89 -12.33
N VAL A 157 12.86 1.77 -12.18
CA VAL A 157 13.60 2.23 -10.99
C VAL A 157 13.42 3.74 -10.79
N LEU A 158 13.58 4.52 -11.85
CA LEU A 158 13.45 5.98 -11.82
C LEU A 158 12.00 6.40 -11.53
N PHE A 159 11.04 5.77 -12.21
CA PHE A 159 9.63 5.97 -11.92
C PHE A 159 9.33 5.71 -10.44
N GLN A 160 9.73 4.54 -9.94
CA GLN A 160 9.41 4.10 -8.59
C GLN A 160 10.08 4.93 -7.50
N PHE A 161 11.27 5.49 -7.79
CA PHE A 161 11.93 6.43 -6.89
C PHE A 161 11.06 7.67 -6.62
N PHE A 162 10.59 8.35 -7.66
CA PHE A 162 9.77 9.54 -7.51
C PHE A 162 8.38 9.22 -6.98
N ASN A 163 7.80 8.10 -7.39
CA ASN A 163 6.51 7.64 -6.93
C ASN A 163 6.51 7.32 -5.43
N ALA A 164 7.52 6.61 -4.94
CA ALA A 164 7.68 6.31 -3.51
C ALA A 164 7.87 7.57 -2.65
N CYS A 165 8.50 8.63 -3.20
CA CYS A 165 8.58 9.91 -2.53
C CYS A 165 7.21 10.61 -2.41
N MET A 166 6.33 10.39 -3.37
CA MET A 166 5.10 11.16 -3.52
C MET A 166 3.94 10.62 -2.68
N ILE A 167 3.78 9.30 -2.67
CA ILE A 167 2.65 8.64 -1.99
C ILE A 167 2.50 9.06 -0.51
N PRO A 168 3.54 8.96 0.35
CA PRO A 168 3.38 9.33 1.76
C PRO A 168 3.11 10.82 1.95
N ILE A 169 3.73 11.69 1.12
CA ILE A 169 3.51 13.14 1.21
C ILE A 169 2.07 13.48 0.88
N TYR A 170 1.48 12.82 -0.11
CA TYR A 170 0.08 13.02 -0.47
C TYR A 170 -0.85 12.66 0.70
N TYR A 171 -0.65 11.51 1.36
CA TYR A 171 -1.44 11.15 2.55
C TYR A 171 -1.26 12.14 3.71
N TYR A 172 -0.05 12.67 3.91
CA TYR A 172 0.19 13.70 4.92
C TYR A 172 -0.50 15.02 4.57
N LEU A 173 -0.54 15.39 3.28
CA LEU A 173 -1.29 16.56 2.82
C LEU A 173 -2.76 16.45 3.20
N LEU A 174 -3.40 15.28 3.02
CA LEU A 174 -4.81 15.07 3.39
C LEU A 174 -5.05 15.38 4.86
N VAL A 175 -4.16 14.89 5.75
CA VAL A 175 -4.26 15.15 7.20
C VAL A 175 -4.04 16.63 7.53
N ASP A 176 -3.18 17.32 6.76
CA ASP A 176 -2.83 18.73 7.00
C ASP A 176 -3.93 19.71 6.54
N VAL A 177 -4.74 19.36 5.52
CA VAL A 177 -5.70 20.29 4.91
C VAL A 177 -7.18 19.97 5.21
N VAL A 178 -7.51 18.71 5.52
CA VAL A 178 -8.90 18.31 5.79
C VAL A 178 -9.24 18.57 7.26
N PRO A 179 -10.32 19.31 7.59
CA PRO A 179 -10.77 19.53 8.96
C PRO A 179 -11.14 18.23 9.69
N ASP A 180 -10.79 18.13 10.98
CA ASP A 180 -10.96 16.91 11.77
C ASP A 180 -12.43 16.49 11.90
N GLU A 181 -13.36 17.48 11.95
CA GLU A 181 -14.81 17.23 12.09
C GLU A 181 -15.40 16.47 10.87
N VAL A 182 -14.76 16.56 9.71
CA VAL A 182 -15.24 15.95 8.47
C VAL A 182 -14.28 14.88 7.91
N MET A 183 -13.16 14.62 8.60
CA MET A 183 -12.13 13.68 8.17
C MET A 183 -12.71 12.28 7.90
N GLY A 184 -13.61 11.78 8.76
CA GLY A 184 -14.24 10.48 8.56
C GLY A 184 -15.09 10.40 7.28
N ARG A 185 -15.84 11.46 6.97
CA ARG A 185 -16.63 11.55 5.73
C ARG A 185 -15.73 11.63 4.50
N PHE A 186 -14.66 12.41 4.59
CA PHE A 186 -13.68 12.53 3.54
C PHE A 186 -13.02 11.18 3.25
N MET A 187 -12.55 10.45 4.28
CA MET A 187 -11.92 9.15 4.13
C MET A 187 -12.85 8.08 3.53
N SER A 188 -14.15 8.18 3.81
CA SER A 188 -15.15 7.30 3.18
C SER A 188 -15.25 7.57 1.67
N LEU A 189 -15.34 8.85 1.28
CA LEU A 189 -15.36 9.24 -0.14
C LEU A 189 -14.05 8.89 -0.84
N PHE A 190 -12.91 9.09 -0.18
CA PHE A 190 -11.58 8.74 -0.66
C PHE A 190 -11.50 7.24 -1.01
N ARG A 191 -11.99 6.37 -0.12
CA ARG A 191 -12.03 4.94 -0.38
C ARG A 191 -12.96 4.56 -1.55
N ILE A 192 -14.11 5.23 -1.66
CA ILE A 192 -15.04 5.03 -2.79
C ILE A 192 -14.36 5.42 -4.10
N VAL A 193 -13.71 6.58 -4.16
CA VAL A 193 -13.04 7.08 -5.36
C VAL A 193 -11.89 6.17 -5.78
N GLY A 194 -11.05 5.69 -4.84
CA GLY A 194 -10.00 4.71 -5.13
C GLY A 194 -10.58 3.41 -5.70
N THR A 195 -11.70 2.91 -5.14
CA THR A 195 -12.38 1.73 -5.68
C THR A 195 -12.93 1.96 -7.09
N LEU A 196 -13.54 3.14 -7.33
CA LEU A 196 -14.06 3.52 -8.66
C LEU A 196 -12.96 3.64 -9.70
N SER A 197 -11.79 4.14 -9.32
CA SER A 197 -10.61 4.20 -10.20
C SER A 197 -10.16 2.81 -10.63
N GLY A 198 -10.04 1.88 -9.68
CA GLY A 198 -9.73 0.48 -9.96
C GLY A 198 -10.80 -0.21 -10.82
N TYR A 199 -12.09 0.01 -10.51
CA TYR A 199 -13.21 -0.48 -11.32
C TYR A 199 -13.14 0.02 -12.76
N PHE A 200 -12.93 1.32 -12.94
CA PHE A 200 -12.83 1.93 -14.26
C PHE A 200 -11.71 1.30 -15.09
N PHE A 201 -10.51 1.21 -14.53
CA PHE A 201 -9.38 0.60 -15.22
C PHE A 201 -9.64 -0.86 -15.58
N HIS A 202 -10.02 -1.67 -14.60
CA HIS A 202 -10.19 -3.10 -14.83
C HIS A 202 -11.33 -3.42 -15.80
N THR A 203 -12.44 -2.69 -15.72
CA THR A 203 -13.62 -2.97 -16.56
C THR A 203 -13.43 -2.48 -17.99
N PHE A 204 -12.80 -1.33 -18.20
CA PHE A 204 -12.79 -0.68 -19.52
C PHE A 204 -11.42 -0.71 -20.22
N LEU A 205 -10.31 -0.73 -19.46
CA LEU A 205 -8.96 -0.61 -20.04
C LEU A 205 -8.18 -1.91 -20.00
N PHE A 206 -8.34 -2.74 -18.97
CA PHE A 206 -7.49 -3.92 -18.75
C PHE A 206 -7.61 -4.95 -19.87
N GLY A 207 -8.78 -5.14 -20.48
CA GLY A 207 -8.97 -6.01 -21.65
C GLY A 207 -8.07 -5.65 -22.84
N HIS A 208 -7.71 -4.38 -22.95
CA HIS A 208 -6.89 -3.82 -24.01
C HIS A 208 -5.41 -3.64 -23.62
N ALA A 209 -5.02 -4.11 -22.43
CA ALA A 209 -3.71 -3.86 -21.84
C ALA A 209 -2.52 -4.27 -22.71
N LEU A 210 -2.64 -5.34 -23.49
CA LEU A 210 -1.57 -5.82 -24.40
C LEU A 210 -1.62 -5.16 -25.78
N SER A 211 -2.81 -4.81 -26.28
CA SER A 211 -2.99 -4.23 -27.62
C SER A 211 -2.71 -2.73 -27.64
N TYR A 212 -3.01 -2.04 -26.53
CA TYR A 212 -2.92 -0.58 -26.39
C TYR A 212 -2.08 -0.19 -25.16
N THR A 213 -1.03 -0.97 -24.86
CA THR A 213 -0.13 -0.70 -23.71
C THR A 213 0.39 0.73 -23.71
N ARG A 214 0.86 1.20 -24.86
CA ARG A 214 1.44 2.54 -25.05
C ARG A 214 0.39 3.63 -24.78
N GLU A 215 -0.77 3.51 -25.42
CA GLU A 215 -1.86 4.48 -25.31
C GLU A 215 -2.41 4.56 -23.88
N ILE A 216 -2.48 3.43 -23.17
CA ILE A 216 -2.91 3.38 -21.77
C ILE A 216 -1.91 4.09 -20.86
N TYR A 217 -0.59 3.83 -21.04
CA TYR A 217 0.44 4.56 -20.28
C TYR A 217 0.43 6.06 -20.60
N LEU A 218 0.31 6.45 -21.88
CA LEU A 218 0.19 7.85 -22.28
C LEU A 218 -1.04 8.52 -21.67
N GLY A 219 -2.20 7.89 -21.75
CA GLY A 219 -3.44 8.38 -21.17
C GLY A 219 -3.35 8.54 -19.65
N ALA A 220 -2.79 7.54 -18.95
CA ALA A 220 -2.56 7.59 -17.51
C ALA A 220 -1.58 8.70 -17.12
N ALA A 221 -0.49 8.87 -17.87
CA ALA A 221 0.51 9.91 -17.64
C ALA A 221 -0.07 11.32 -17.80
N LEU A 222 -0.82 11.55 -18.88
CA LEU A 222 -1.46 12.86 -19.14
C LEU A 222 -2.56 13.14 -18.12
N LEU A 223 -3.41 12.15 -17.81
CA LEU A 223 -4.45 12.31 -16.79
C LEU A 223 -3.83 12.61 -15.43
N TYR A 224 -2.74 11.91 -15.07
CA TYR A 224 -2.02 12.16 -13.84
C TYR A 224 -1.39 13.56 -13.82
N LEU A 225 -0.68 13.96 -14.87
CA LEU A 225 -0.05 15.28 -14.96
C LEU A 225 -1.07 16.42 -14.79
N PHE A 226 -2.13 16.38 -15.57
CA PHE A 226 -3.15 17.44 -15.54
C PHE A 226 -4.05 17.31 -14.32
N GLY A 227 -4.55 16.14 -14.02
CA GLY A 227 -5.52 15.93 -12.92
C GLY A 227 -4.88 16.14 -11.55
N PHE A 228 -3.76 15.47 -11.28
CA PHE A 228 -3.04 15.63 -10.03
C PHE A 228 -2.32 16.98 -9.94
N GLY A 229 -1.78 17.49 -11.06
CA GLY A 229 -1.18 18.81 -11.14
C GLY A 229 -2.17 19.95 -10.84
N ILE A 230 -3.40 19.88 -11.35
CA ILE A 230 -4.47 20.82 -11.02
C ILE A 230 -4.79 20.78 -9.52
N MET A 231 -4.86 19.58 -8.93
CA MET A 231 -5.04 19.42 -7.48
C MET A 231 -3.93 20.13 -6.72
N CYS A 232 -2.66 19.90 -7.05
CA CYS A 232 -1.52 20.55 -6.40
C CYS A 232 -1.54 22.07 -6.54
N TRP A 233 -2.05 22.59 -7.66
CA TRP A 233 -2.15 24.04 -7.90
C TRP A 233 -3.31 24.70 -7.15
N ARG A 234 -4.43 23.99 -6.99
CA ARG A 234 -5.67 24.54 -6.39
C ARG A 234 -5.73 24.38 -4.87
N VAL A 235 -5.15 23.30 -4.35
CA VAL A 235 -5.11 23.06 -2.90
C VAL A 235 -4.10 24.00 -2.26
N ARG A 236 -4.46 24.55 -1.10
CA ARG A 236 -3.56 25.40 -0.29
C ARG A 236 -3.32 24.76 1.06
N GLU A 237 -2.09 24.81 1.50
CA GLU A 237 -1.71 24.43 2.86
C GLU A 237 -1.77 25.61 3.81
N GLY A 238 -1.94 25.29 5.11
CA GLY A 238 -1.84 26.28 6.18
C GLY A 238 -0.40 26.66 6.49
N GLN A 239 -0.24 27.67 7.35
CA GLN A 239 1.06 28.06 7.90
C GLN A 239 1.38 27.19 9.10
N TYR A 240 2.63 26.75 9.21
CA TYR A 240 3.10 25.89 10.29
C TYR A 240 4.19 26.60 11.10
N PRO A 241 4.22 26.42 12.43
CA PRO A 241 5.30 26.94 13.26
C PRO A 241 6.63 26.29 12.84
N PRO A 242 7.77 26.95 13.16
CA PRO A 242 9.08 26.37 12.93
C PRO A 242 9.21 25.01 13.66
N PRO A 243 9.98 24.05 13.11
CA PRO A 243 10.15 22.74 13.73
C PRO A 243 10.83 22.88 15.10
N VAL A 244 10.24 22.25 16.12
CA VAL A 244 10.85 22.18 17.45
C VAL A 244 11.98 21.17 17.39
N HIS A 245 13.20 21.61 17.71
CA HIS A 245 14.36 20.71 17.86
C HIS A 245 14.20 19.99 19.20
N ALA A 246 13.69 18.77 19.16
CA ALA A 246 13.69 17.90 20.33
C ALA A 246 15.12 17.36 20.56
N ASP A 247 15.58 17.38 21.81
CA ASP A 247 16.81 16.69 22.22
C ASP A 247 16.74 15.23 21.83
N ARG A 248 17.67 14.79 20.98
CA ARG A 248 17.67 13.45 20.41
C ARG A 248 18.61 12.55 21.18
N LEU A 249 18.09 11.46 21.67
CA LEU A 249 18.90 10.29 22.00
C LEU A 249 19.74 9.92 20.76
N GLY A 250 20.99 9.50 20.96
CA GLY A 250 21.81 9.04 19.84
C GLY A 250 21.08 7.98 19.01
N LEU A 251 21.24 8.02 17.67
CA LEU A 251 20.50 7.16 16.73
C LEU A 251 20.58 5.67 17.11
N SER A 252 21.75 5.17 17.50
CA SER A 252 21.96 3.77 17.88
C SER A 252 21.18 3.39 19.16
N ALA A 253 21.12 4.29 20.14
CA ALA A 253 20.37 4.08 21.37
C ALA A 253 18.86 4.07 21.10
N SER A 254 18.39 4.96 20.23
CA SER A 254 16.98 5.01 19.81
C SER A 254 16.56 3.75 19.07
N ILE A 255 17.38 3.26 18.13
CA ILE A 255 17.11 2.01 17.38
C ILE A 255 17.10 0.80 18.36
N ARG A 256 18.07 0.70 19.26
CA ARG A 256 18.13 -0.40 20.22
C ARG A 256 16.91 -0.40 21.14
N LEU A 257 16.49 0.77 21.62
CA LEU A 257 15.29 0.91 22.45
C LEU A 257 14.04 0.49 21.67
N TYR A 258 13.90 0.97 20.44
CA TYR A 258 12.80 0.64 19.54
C TYR A 258 12.71 -0.87 19.29
N CYS A 259 13.81 -1.51 18.91
CA CYS A 259 13.86 -2.95 18.70
C CYS A 259 13.51 -3.74 19.96
N ARG A 260 14.05 -3.33 21.12
CA ARG A 260 13.77 -3.97 22.40
C ARG A 260 12.29 -3.84 22.77
N GLU A 261 11.68 -2.68 22.57
CA GLU A 261 10.27 -2.45 22.91
C GLU A 261 9.31 -3.18 21.96
N CYS A 262 9.58 -3.18 20.67
CA CYS A 262 8.65 -3.74 19.68
C CYS A 262 8.79 -5.26 19.48
N TYR A 263 9.98 -5.83 19.71
CA TYR A 263 10.25 -7.24 19.34
C TYR A 263 10.66 -8.14 20.51
N SER A 264 10.67 -7.69 21.78
CA SER A 264 11.07 -8.54 22.90
C SER A 264 9.93 -9.39 23.47
N HIS A 265 8.67 -8.98 23.31
CA HIS A 265 7.56 -9.71 23.91
C HIS A 265 6.94 -10.73 22.96
N PRO A 266 6.75 -12.01 23.38
CA PRO A 266 6.22 -13.08 22.51
C PRO A 266 4.87 -12.76 21.86
N HIS A 267 4.01 -11.99 22.52
CA HIS A 267 2.73 -11.58 21.98
C HIS A 267 2.89 -10.71 20.72
N TYR A 268 3.79 -9.74 20.74
CA TYR A 268 4.08 -8.86 19.59
C TYR A 268 4.89 -9.57 18.52
N LEU A 269 5.77 -10.51 18.91
CA LEU A 269 6.45 -11.38 17.94
C LEU A 269 5.47 -12.24 17.17
N LEU A 270 4.49 -12.87 17.84
CA LEU A 270 3.43 -13.65 17.18
C LEU A 270 2.61 -12.76 16.21
N PHE A 271 2.29 -11.53 16.61
CA PHE A 271 1.58 -10.59 15.74
C PHE A 271 2.39 -10.25 14.49
N ASN A 272 3.67 -9.89 14.66
CA ASN A 272 4.55 -9.57 13.53
C ASN A 272 4.82 -10.79 12.64
N ALA A 273 5.09 -11.96 13.23
CA ALA A 273 5.31 -13.20 12.49
C ALA A 273 4.09 -13.61 11.67
N ARG A 274 2.87 -13.52 12.26
CA ARG A 274 1.63 -13.79 11.53
C ARG A 274 1.48 -12.87 10.32
N ASN A 275 1.72 -11.57 10.48
CA ASN A 275 1.60 -10.61 9.39
C ASN A 275 2.67 -10.82 8.32
N ALA A 276 3.91 -11.11 8.72
CA ALA A 276 4.99 -11.46 7.80
C ALA A 276 4.64 -12.69 6.94
N ILE A 277 4.18 -13.77 7.57
CA ILE A 277 3.79 -15.00 6.85
C ILE A 277 2.57 -14.73 5.93
N ALA A 278 1.63 -13.89 6.33
CA ALA A 278 0.52 -13.49 5.47
C ALA A 278 1.01 -12.69 4.23
N CYS A 279 1.99 -11.78 4.40
CA CYS A 279 2.64 -11.11 3.27
C CYS A 279 3.32 -12.12 2.33
N LEU A 280 4.03 -13.11 2.89
CA LEU A 280 4.70 -14.15 2.10
C LEU A 280 3.71 -15.02 1.30
N SER A 281 2.51 -15.26 1.84
CA SER A 281 1.42 -15.89 1.08
C SER A 281 0.98 -15.05 -0.13
N GLY A 282 0.98 -13.72 0.01
CA GLY A 282 0.46 -12.78 -0.99
C GLY A 282 1.43 -12.45 -2.14
N VAL A 283 2.76 -12.59 -1.94
CA VAL A 283 3.77 -12.17 -2.94
C VAL A 283 3.65 -12.88 -4.29
N VAL A 284 3.10 -14.11 -4.32
CA VAL A 284 2.86 -14.85 -5.56
C VAL A 284 1.62 -14.38 -6.33
N GLY A 285 0.80 -13.53 -5.72
CA GLY A 285 -0.45 -13.05 -6.33
C GLY A 285 -0.27 -12.36 -7.67
N ILE A 286 0.89 -11.73 -7.90
CA ILE A 286 1.26 -11.09 -9.16
C ILE A 286 1.28 -12.07 -10.35
N TYR A 287 1.57 -13.35 -10.10
CA TYR A 287 1.59 -14.38 -11.13
C TYR A 287 0.21 -14.98 -11.41
N GLY A 288 -0.81 -14.63 -10.60
CA GLY A 288 -2.17 -15.15 -10.74
C GLY A 288 -2.80 -14.88 -12.11
N ILE A 289 -2.43 -13.74 -12.73
CA ILE A 289 -2.89 -13.39 -14.08
C ILE A 289 -2.42 -14.40 -15.13
N PHE A 290 -1.22 -14.98 -14.97
CA PHE A 290 -0.67 -15.95 -15.90
C PHE A 290 -1.40 -17.30 -15.80
N VAL A 291 -1.83 -17.72 -14.58
CA VAL A 291 -2.70 -18.91 -14.45
C VAL A 291 -4.01 -18.69 -15.22
N VAL A 292 -4.67 -17.58 -14.95
CA VAL A 292 -6.01 -17.33 -15.50
C VAL A 292 -5.99 -17.15 -17.02
N ARG A 293 -5.01 -16.39 -17.54
CA ARG A 293 -4.86 -16.11 -18.97
C ARG A 293 -4.20 -17.25 -19.74
N ASP A 294 -3.05 -17.74 -19.27
CA ASP A 294 -2.16 -18.61 -20.05
C ASP A 294 -2.51 -20.10 -19.87
N GLU A 295 -2.94 -20.52 -18.66
CA GLU A 295 -3.28 -21.92 -18.38
C GLU A 295 -4.78 -22.21 -18.53
N VAL A 296 -5.65 -21.30 -18.06
CA VAL A 296 -7.11 -21.49 -18.12
C VAL A 296 -7.69 -20.93 -19.42
N GLY A 297 -6.99 -20.00 -20.09
CA GLY A 297 -7.41 -19.42 -21.36
C GLY A 297 -8.51 -18.36 -21.21
N VAL A 298 -8.66 -17.72 -20.05
CA VAL A 298 -9.66 -16.66 -19.85
C VAL A 298 -9.19 -15.37 -20.52
N PRO A 299 -9.99 -14.75 -21.40
CA PRO A 299 -9.66 -13.49 -22.04
C PRO A 299 -9.42 -12.36 -21.02
N LEU A 300 -8.43 -11.48 -21.27
CA LEU A 300 -8.12 -10.36 -20.37
C LEU A 300 -9.31 -9.43 -20.13
N ASP A 301 -10.14 -9.21 -21.13
CA ASP A 301 -11.38 -8.44 -21.02
C ASP A 301 -12.32 -9.03 -19.95
N MET A 302 -12.45 -10.34 -19.92
CA MET A 302 -13.25 -11.00 -18.89
C MET A 302 -12.59 -10.93 -17.51
N VAL A 303 -11.27 -11.13 -17.43
CA VAL A 303 -10.53 -10.97 -16.17
C VAL A 303 -10.72 -9.55 -15.64
N GLY A 304 -10.62 -8.56 -16.51
CA GLY A 304 -10.84 -7.16 -16.15
C GLY A 304 -12.24 -6.91 -15.62
N ARG A 305 -13.27 -7.36 -16.34
CA ARG A 305 -14.67 -7.21 -15.88
C ARG A 305 -14.91 -7.88 -14.53
N VAL A 306 -14.47 -9.12 -14.37
CA VAL A 306 -14.63 -9.85 -13.10
C VAL A 306 -13.91 -9.12 -11.97
N SER A 307 -12.68 -8.66 -12.19
CA SER A 307 -11.91 -7.91 -11.18
C SER A 307 -12.57 -6.58 -10.81
N GLY A 308 -13.02 -5.81 -11.81
CA GLY A 308 -13.72 -4.55 -11.59
C GLY A 308 -14.99 -4.72 -10.76
N TRP A 309 -15.89 -5.61 -11.18
CA TRP A 309 -17.12 -5.88 -10.44
C TRP A 309 -16.85 -6.45 -9.05
N SER A 310 -15.82 -7.30 -8.90
CA SER A 310 -15.40 -7.83 -7.61
C SER A 310 -15.01 -6.71 -6.64
N ALA A 311 -14.28 -5.69 -7.09
CA ALA A 311 -13.90 -4.55 -6.27
C ALA A 311 -15.12 -3.78 -5.75
N LEU A 312 -16.13 -3.54 -6.61
CA LEU A 312 -17.38 -2.89 -6.21
C LEU A 312 -18.19 -3.75 -5.22
N ILE A 313 -18.31 -5.05 -5.48
CA ILE A 313 -19.03 -5.96 -4.58
C ILE A 313 -18.36 -6.01 -3.21
N VAL A 314 -17.02 -6.12 -3.15
CA VAL A 314 -16.27 -6.08 -1.89
C VAL A 314 -16.51 -4.76 -1.16
N ALA A 315 -16.45 -3.62 -1.86
CA ALA A 315 -16.72 -2.32 -1.26
C ALA A 315 -18.12 -2.23 -0.63
N PHE A 316 -19.12 -2.80 -1.30
CA PHE A 316 -20.49 -2.91 -0.76
C PHE A 316 -20.57 -3.82 0.48
N LEU A 317 -19.85 -4.96 0.45
CA LEU A 317 -19.82 -5.91 1.55
C LEU A 317 -19.05 -5.39 2.76
N LEU A 318 -18.13 -4.43 2.61
CA LEU A 318 -17.37 -3.87 3.73
C LEU A 318 -18.27 -3.32 4.84
N PHE A 319 -19.40 -2.69 4.50
CA PHE A 319 -20.29 -2.11 5.48
C PHE A 319 -20.96 -3.17 6.38
N PRO A 320 -21.68 -4.18 5.86
CA PRO A 320 -22.26 -5.24 6.70
C PRO A 320 -21.20 -6.09 7.42
N MET A 321 -20.04 -6.31 6.81
CA MET A 321 -18.93 -7.04 7.44
C MET A 321 -18.29 -6.22 8.57
N GLY A 322 -18.22 -4.90 8.44
CA GLY A 322 -17.79 -3.98 9.49
C GLY A 322 -18.76 -4.05 10.70
N MET A 323 -20.07 -3.97 10.46
CA MET A 323 -21.07 -4.13 11.54
C MET A 323 -20.96 -5.48 12.24
N LEU A 324 -20.67 -6.55 11.47
CA LEU A 324 -20.43 -7.87 12.04
C LEU A 324 -19.18 -7.90 12.93
N SER A 325 -18.10 -7.24 12.45
CA SER A 325 -16.85 -7.09 13.19
C SER A 325 -17.06 -6.36 14.53
N ASP A 326 -17.86 -5.31 14.53
CA ASP A 326 -18.17 -4.55 15.76
C ASP A 326 -18.97 -5.39 16.77
N ARG A 327 -19.93 -6.20 16.30
CA ARG A 327 -20.77 -7.05 17.15
C ARG A 327 -20.03 -8.22 17.79
N ILE A 328 -19.20 -8.92 17.00
CA ILE A 328 -18.53 -10.18 17.43
C ILE A 328 -17.15 -9.93 18.05
N ARG A 329 -16.57 -8.76 17.88
CA ARG A 329 -15.19 -8.32 18.18
C ARG A 329 -14.22 -8.61 17.03
N PRO A 330 -13.41 -7.63 16.64
CA PRO A 330 -12.54 -7.73 15.43
C PRO A 330 -11.58 -8.91 15.45
N VAL A 331 -10.98 -9.23 16.60
CA VAL A 331 -10.01 -10.34 16.74
C VAL A 331 -10.67 -11.70 16.44
N ARG A 332 -11.94 -11.89 16.84
CA ARG A 332 -12.69 -13.13 16.58
C ARG A 332 -13.11 -13.23 15.13
N VAL A 333 -13.58 -12.12 14.56
CA VAL A 333 -14.01 -12.06 13.16
C VAL A 333 -12.82 -12.30 12.24
N PHE A 334 -11.67 -11.71 12.57
CA PHE A 334 -10.44 -11.91 11.82
C PHE A 334 -9.95 -13.37 11.89
N LEU A 335 -10.01 -14.00 13.06
CA LEU A 335 -9.72 -15.43 13.20
C LEU A 335 -10.67 -16.28 12.36
N LEU A 336 -11.97 -16.00 12.39
CA LEU A 336 -12.96 -16.72 11.58
C LEU A 336 -12.67 -16.57 10.08
N ALA A 337 -12.42 -15.37 9.60
CA ALA A 337 -12.03 -15.14 8.20
C ALA A 337 -10.74 -15.90 7.84
N SER A 338 -9.75 -15.90 8.75
CA SER A 338 -8.49 -16.62 8.56
C SER A 338 -8.65 -18.13 8.45
N MET A 339 -9.71 -18.73 9.02
CA MET A 339 -9.99 -20.17 8.87
C MET A 339 -10.44 -20.55 7.46
N PHE A 340 -11.17 -19.64 6.78
CA PHE A 340 -11.66 -19.89 5.43
C PHE A 340 -10.63 -19.46 4.35
N LEU A 341 -9.71 -18.60 4.69
CA LEU A 341 -8.76 -18.02 3.71
C LEU A 341 -7.90 -19.09 2.99
N PRO A 342 -7.33 -20.12 3.67
CA PRO A 342 -6.55 -21.18 3.01
C PRO A 342 -7.37 -22.06 2.06
N VAL A 343 -8.69 -22.16 2.27
CA VAL A 343 -9.57 -23.00 1.45
C VAL A 343 -9.62 -22.48 0.00
N LEU A 344 -9.58 -21.16 -0.19
CA LEU A 344 -9.68 -20.56 -1.53
C LEU A 344 -8.54 -20.97 -2.48
N PRO A 345 -7.26 -20.83 -2.13
CA PRO A 345 -6.18 -21.27 -3.01
C PRO A 345 -6.17 -22.78 -3.18
N LEU A 346 -6.54 -23.57 -2.16
CA LEU A 346 -6.67 -25.01 -2.30
C LEU A 346 -7.75 -25.39 -3.34
N LEU A 347 -8.92 -24.78 -3.26
CA LEU A 347 -9.98 -24.96 -4.27
C LEU A 347 -9.53 -24.48 -5.64
N SER A 348 -8.81 -23.35 -5.72
CA SER A 348 -8.28 -22.85 -6.99
C SER A 348 -7.28 -23.80 -7.60
N PHE A 349 -6.42 -24.44 -6.83
CA PHE A 349 -5.47 -25.43 -7.30
C PHE A 349 -6.17 -26.61 -7.97
N PHE A 350 -7.26 -27.14 -7.37
CA PHE A 350 -7.93 -28.33 -7.88
C PHE A 350 -9.01 -28.03 -8.91
N PHE A 351 -9.71 -26.91 -8.82
CA PHE A 351 -10.94 -26.68 -9.60
C PHE A 351 -10.85 -25.54 -10.62
N LEU A 352 -9.76 -24.77 -10.66
CA LEU A 352 -9.62 -23.71 -11.65
C LEU A 352 -9.17 -24.26 -13.00
N HIS A 353 -10.13 -24.65 -13.85
CA HIS A 353 -9.89 -25.23 -15.18
C HIS A 353 -10.69 -24.55 -16.30
N SER A 354 -11.61 -23.66 -15.97
CA SER A 354 -12.51 -23.03 -16.94
C SER A 354 -12.85 -21.61 -16.52
N GLN A 355 -13.35 -20.84 -17.46
CA GLN A 355 -13.89 -19.51 -17.23
C GLN A 355 -15.01 -19.50 -16.17
N THR A 356 -15.90 -20.50 -16.18
CA THR A 356 -16.97 -20.61 -15.19
C THR A 356 -16.42 -20.88 -13.80
N SER A 357 -15.43 -21.77 -13.67
CA SER A 357 -14.79 -22.03 -12.37
C SER A 357 -14.01 -20.81 -11.86
N TYR A 358 -13.39 -20.02 -12.75
CA TYR A 358 -12.76 -18.76 -12.40
C TYR A 358 -13.75 -17.78 -11.76
N ILE A 359 -14.91 -17.56 -12.39
CA ILE A 359 -15.96 -16.69 -11.87
C ILE A 359 -16.47 -17.22 -10.52
N ALA A 360 -16.80 -18.51 -10.45
CA ALA A 360 -17.37 -19.12 -9.25
C ALA A 360 -16.40 -19.01 -8.05
N LEU A 361 -15.13 -19.32 -8.23
CA LEU A 361 -14.10 -19.23 -7.19
C LEU A 361 -13.85 -17.77 -6.78
N THR A 362 -13.84 -16.85 -7.73
CA THR A 362 -13.73 -15.42 -7.45
C THR A 362 -14.91 -14.96 -6.58
N LEU A 363 -16.15 -15.24 -6.99
CA LEU A 363 -17.36 -14.88 -6.25
C LEU A 363 -17.39 -15.49 -4.84
N LEU A 364 -16.94 -16.73 -4.70
CA LEU A 364 -16.82 -17.40 -3.38
C LEU A 364 -15.83 -16.66 -2.46
N GLY A 365 -14.77 -16.10 -3.03
CA GLY A 365 -13.74 -15.37 -2.30
C GLY A 365 -14.18 -13.98 -1.80
N LEU A 366 -15.17 -13.33 -2.43
CA LEU A 366 -15.53 -11.94 -2.12
C LEU A 366 -15.99 -11.73 -0.66
N PRO A 367 -16.89 -12.56 -0.09
CA PRO A 367 -17.29 -12.38 1.30
C PRO A 367 -16.14 -12.58 2.30
N ILE A 368 -15.24 -13.52 2.01
CA ILE A 368 -14.07 -13.81 2.86
C ILE A 368 -13.10 -12.61 2.81
N SER A 369 -12.83 -12.09 1.62
CA SER A 369 -11.98 -10.91 1.42
C SER A 369 -12.56 -9.65 2.08
N ALA A 370 -13.87 -9.44 1.96
CA ALA A 370 -14.57 -8.33 2.60
C ALA A 370 -14.52 -8.44 4.12
N LEU A 371 -14.74 -9.64 4.68
CA LEU A 371 -14.69 -9.89 6.11
C LEU A 371 -13.28 -9.67 6.68
N MET A 372 -12.26 -10.16 5.96
CA MET A 372 -10.86 -9.97 6.31
C MET A 372 -10.51 -8.48 6.34
N SER A 373 -10.80 -7.75 5.27
CA SER A 373 -10.49 -6.33 5.13
C SER A 373 -11.22 -5.46 6.17
N ALA A 374 -12.48 -5.79 6.50
CA ALA A 374 -13.26 -5.08 7.51
C ALA A 374 -12.72 -5.29 8.93
N ALA A 375 -12.14 -6.46 9.22
CA ALA A 375 -11.67 -6.81 10.56
C ALA A 375 -10.19 -6.52 10.79
N GLU A 376 -9.37 -6.35 9.75
CA GLU A 376 -7.91 -6.27 9.85
C GLU A 376 -7.42 -5.08 10.68
N LEU A 377 -7.78 -3.85 10.28
CA LEU A 377 -7.36 -2.65 11.00
C LEU A 377 -7.92 -2.58 12.43
N PRO A 378 -9.22 -2.85 12.67
CA PRO A 378 -9.75 -2.93 14.04
C PRO A 378 -9.09 -4.01 14.90
N MET A 379 -8.68 -5.14 14.31
CA MET A 379 -7.95 -6.19 15.00
C MET A 379 -6.55 -5.68 15.42
N HIS A 380 -5.82 -4.99 14.53
CA HIS A 380 -4.54 -4.37 14.86
C HIS A 380 -4.69 -3.38 16.02
N MET A 381 -5.71 -2.50 15.96
CA MET A 381 -6.01 -1.54 17.02
C MET A 381 -6.41 -2.19 18.35
N SER A 382 -6.97 -3.40 18.29
CA SER A 382 -7.38 -4.16 19.49
C SER A 382 -6.22 -4.92 20.15
N ILE A 383 -5.15 -5.20 19.43
CA ILE A 383 -4.00 -5.99 19.93
C ILE A 383 -2.85 -5.07 20.37
N LEU A 384 -2.60 -4.01 19.61
CA LEU A 384 -1.46 -3.10 19.87
C LEU A 384 -1.79 -2.07 20.97
N PRO A 385 -0.79 -1.61 21.76
CA PRO A 385 -0.97 -0.58 22.77
C PRO A 385 -1.43 0.73 22.13
N ARG A 386 -2.58 1.26 22.54
CA ARG A 386 -3.16 2.50 21.97
C ARG A 386 -2.23 3.71 22.07
N GLU A 387 -1.55 3.88 23.21
CA GLU A 387 -0.63 4.99 23.47
C GLU A 387 0.61 4.96 22.55
N ARG A 388 0.97 3.77 22.02
CA ARG A 388 2.17 3.54 21.20
C ARG A 388 1.83 2.86 19.87
N TYR A 389 0.58 3.02 19.42
CA TYR A 389 0.11 2.35 18.20
C TYR A 389 1.00 2.64 16.99
N GLY A 390 1.43 3.89 16.81
CA GLY A 390 2.31 4.27 15.71
C GLY A 390 3.67 3.57 15.75
N GLN A 391 4.26 3.40 16.95
CA GLN A 391 5.54 2.71 17.12
C GLN A 391 5.43 1.22 16.78
N PHE A 392 4.44 0.53 17.32
CA PHE A 392 4.24 -0.91 17.05
C PHE A 392 3.73 -1.17 15.63
N GLY A 393 2.89 -0.28 15.09
CA GLY A 393 2.45 -0.33 13.70
C GLY A 393 3.59 -0.17 12.71
N SER A 394 4.50 0.80 12.95
CA SER A 394 5.70 0.97 12.12
C SER A 394 6.65 -0.23 12.22
N ALA A 395 6.80 -0.84 13.40
CA ALA A 395 7.58 -2.06 13.56
C ALA A 395 7.00 -3.23 12.74
N ASN A 396 5.68 -3.39 12.76
CA ASN A 396 5.02 -4.39 11.91
C ASN A 396 5.24 -4.10 10.41
N GLN A 397 5.13 -2.84 10.00
CA GLN A 397 5.36 -2.46 8.61
C GLN A 397 6.81 -2.73 8.15
N LEU A 398 7.81 -2.50 9.01
CA LEU A 398 9.20 -2.84 8.72
C LEU A 398 9.38 -4.34 8.47
N VAL A 399 8.84 -5.19 9.36
CA VAL A 399 8.91 -6.65 9.19
C VAL A 399 8.19 -7.09 7.92
N SER A 400 7.00 -6.54 7.65
CA SER A 400 6.23 -6.85 6.43
C SER A 400 6.99 -6.46 5.18
N SER A 401 7.59 -5.26 5.13
CA SER A 401 8.38 -4.80 3.97
C SER A 401 9.61 -5.69 3.73
N LEU A 402 10.36 -6.05 4.77
CA LEU A 402 11.49 -6.98 4.65
C LEU A 402 11.03 -8.34 4.14
N THR A 403 9.90 -8.84 4.63
CA THR A 403 9.33 -10.11 4.17
C THR A 403 8.92 -10.04 2.70
N ILE A 404 8.33 -8.93 2.26
CA ILE A 404 7.98 -8.73 0.84
C ILE A 404 9.24 -8.69 -0.03
N ILE A 405 10.29 -7.96 0.40
CA ILE A 405 11.55 -7.83 -0.35
C ILE A 405 12.18 -9.21 -0.58
N VAL A 406 12.37 -9.98 0.49
CA VAL A 406 12.99 -11.31 0.41
C VAL A 406 12.03 -12.32 -0.22
N GLY A 407 10.77 -12.31 0.21
CA GLY A 407 9.74 -13.25 -0.22
C GLY A 407 9.43 -13.17 -1.70
N SER A 408 9.42 -11.98 -2.30
CA SER A 408 9.16 -11.83 -3.74
C SER A 408 10.28 -12.41 -4.60
N ILE A 409 11.54 -12.27 -4.16
CA ILE A 409 12.68 -12.89 -4.87
C ILE A 409 12.59 -14.41 -4.80
N VAL A 410 12.36 -14.95 -3.59
CA VAL A 410 12.22 -16.41 -3.39
C VAL A 410 11.01 -16.96 -4.14
N ALA A 411 9.88 -16.24 -4.12
CA ALA A 411 8.69 -16.62 -4.87
C ALA A 411 8.92 -16.58 -6.39
N GLY A 412 9.66 -15.59 -6.89
CA GLY A 412 10.06 -15.51 -8.30
C GLY A 412 10.92 -16.70 -8.73
N GLN A 413 11.94 -17.04 -7.93
CA GLN A 413 12.78 -18.22 -8.16
C GLN A 413 11.97 -19.53 -8.11
N PHE A 414 11.08 -19.65 -7.12
CA PHE A 414 10.17 -20.79 -7.05
C PHE A 414 9.31 -20.90 -8.31
N MET A 415 8.75 -19.79 -8.78
CA MET A 415 7.96 -19.77 -10.01
C MET A 415 8.81 -20.08 -11.25
N ASP A 416 10.07 -19.63 -11.31
CA ASP A 416 10.97 -19.99 -12.41
C ASP A 416 11.25 -21.51 -12.43
N VAL A 417 11.48 -22.14 -11.27
CA VAL A 417 11.69 -23.58 -11.18
C VAL A 417 10.45 -24.37 -11.63
N VAL A 418 9.25 -24.00 -11.16
CA VAL A 418 8.03 -24.76 -11.48
C VAL A 418 7.52 -24.52 -12.90
N THR A 419 7.92 -23.41 -13.56
CA THR A 419 7.48 -23.11 -14.94
C THR A 419 8.50 -23.48 -16.00
N HIS A 420 9.82 -23.61 -15.67
CA HIS A 420 10.90 -23.85 -16.63
C HIS A 420 11.84 -24.98 -16.21
N GLY A 421 11.59 -25.67 -15.10
CA GLY A 421 12.50 -26.64 -14.47
C GLY A 421 12.54 -28.04 -15.07
N GLY A 422 12.69 -28.21 -16.38
CA GLY A 422 13.01 -29.50 -17.00
C GLY A 422 11.84 -30.51 -17.05
N GLU A 423 12.00 -31.75 -16.59
CA GLU A 423 11.01 -32.83 -16.69
C GLU A 423 9.67 -32.59 -15.97
N PHE A 424 9.61 -31.65 -15.05
CA PHE A 424 8.40 -31.27 -14.31
C PHE A 424 7.99 -29.81 -14.63
N VAL A 425 7.51 -29.55 -15.84
CA VAL A 425 6.82 -28.29 -16.12
C VAL A 425 5.42 -28.33 -15.48
N ALA A 426 5.34 -27.86 -14.27
CA ALA A 426 4.13 -27.95 -13.45
C ALA A 426 3.19 -26.73 -13.59
N GLY A 427 3.68 -25.65 -14.20
CA GLY A 427 2.90 -24.44 -14.51
C GLY A 427 2.71 -23.45 -13.35
N TYR A 428 2.10 -22.31 -13.65
CA TYR A 428 1.83 -21.24 -12.67
C TYR A 428 0.85 -21.64 -11.57
N ARG A 429 0.08 -22.69 -11.75
CA ARG A 429 -0.92 -23.18 -10.79
C ARG A 429 -0.34 -23.45 -9.40
N TYR A 430 0.94 -23.78 -9.29
CA TYR A 430 1.62 -24.03 -8.03
C TYR A 430 1.71 -22.81 -7.11
N LEU A 431 1.45 -21.61 -7.62
CA LEU A 431 1.28 -20.41 -6.79
C LEU A 431 0.16 -20.59 -5.73
N TYR A 432 -0.87 -21.36 -6.06
CA TYR A 432 -1.96 -21.65 -5.13
C TYR A 432 -1.54 -22.55 -3.98
N LEU A 433 -0.65 -23.54 -4.24
CA LEU A 433 -0.06 -24.35 -3.15
C LEU A 433 0.87 -23.53 -2.27
N TRP A 434 1.67 -22.63 -2.85
CA TRP A 434 2.45 -21.64 -2.10
C TRP A 434 1.55 -20.83 -1.18
N SER A 435 0.52 -20.21 -1.72
CA SER A 435 -0.43 -19.41 -0.96
C SER A 435 -1.11 -20.23 0.13
N PHE A 436 -1.57 -21.44 -0.19
CA PHE A 436 -2.18 -22.36 0.77
C PHE A 436 -1.27 -22.65 1.95
N LEU A 437 -0.02 -23.06 1.67
CA LEU A 437 0.96 -23.41 2.71
C LEU A 437 1.18 -22.24 3.68
N PHE A 438 1.48 -21.06 3.15
CA PHE A 438 1.77 -19.91 4.00
C PHE A 438 0.51 -19.37 4.70
N GLN A 439 -0.67 -19.51 4.11
CA GLN A 439 -1.93 -19.17 4.79
C GLN A 439 -2.25 -20.13 5.94
N VAL A 440 -1.97 -21.42 5.79
CA VAL A 440 -2.11 -22.38 6.89
C VAL A 440 -1.15 -22.02 8.04
N ILE A 441 0.11 -21.70 7.74
CA ILE A 441 1.08 -21.26 8.76
C ILE A 441 0.59 -19.96 9.43
N ALA A 442 0.10 -18.99 8.64
CA ALA A 442 -0.46 -17.74 9.17
C ALA A 442 -1.70 -17.99 10.05
N LEU A 443 -2.54 -18.97 9.70
CA LEU A 443 -3.68 -19.38 10.51
C LEU A 443 -3.24 -19.97 11.85
N VAL A 444 -2.25 -20.86 11.85
CA VAL A 444 -1.68 -21.42 13.10
C VAL A 444 -1.15 -20.29 13.99
N LEU A 445 -0.38 -19.36 13.42
CA LEU A 445 0.11 -18.19 14.17
C LEU A 445 -1.05 -17.29 14.67
N MET A 446 -2.13 -17.16 13.90
CA MET A 446 -3.31 -16.42 14.34
C MET A 446 -4.02 -17.11 15.51
N VAL A 447 -4.12 -18.44 15.50
CA VAL A 447 -4.68 -19.23 16.63
C VAL A 447 -3.82 -19.05 17.90
N LEU A 448 -2.50 -19.10 17.76
CA LEU A 448 -1.58 -18.85 18.87
C LEU A 448 -1.68 -17.40 19.39
N LEU A 449 -1.79 -16.44 18.48
CA LEU A 449 -1.99 -15.04 18.82
C LEU A 449 -3.32 -14.83 19.55
N TYR A 450 -4.39 -15.47 19.08
CA TYR A 450 -5.71 -15.43 19.74
C TYR A 450 -5.67 -16.06 21.14
N ALA A 451 -4.96 -17.18 21.31
CA ALA A 451 -4.75 -17.80 22.62
C ALA A 451 -3.97 -16.88 23.56
N SER A 452 -2.91 -16.22 23.03
CA SER A 452 -2.15 -15.21 23.76
C SER A 452 -3.01 -14.02 24.14
N TRP A 453 -3.84 -13.50 23.22
CA TRP A 453 -4.78 -12.41 23.48
C TRP A 453 -5.78 -12.75 24.58
N LYS A 454 -6.32 -13.99 24.61
CA LYS A 454 -7.17 -14.49 25.68
C LYS A 454 -6.47 -14.51 27.04
N ARG A 455 -5.18 -14.93 27.09
CA ARG A 455 -4.40 -14.96 28.35
C ARG A 455 -4.18 -13.58 28.93
N HIS A 456 -4.18 -12.51 28.10
CA HIS A 456 -4.03 -11.12 28.53
C HIS A 456 -5.37 -10.41 28.80
N GLY A 457 -6.43 -11.15 29.11
CA GLY A 457 -7.73 -10.61 29.49
C GLY A 457 -8.83 -10.70 28.42
N GLY A 458 -8.46 -11.01 27.16
CA GLY A 458 -9.41 -11.32 26.10
C GLY A 458 -10.45 -10.22 25.84
N PRO A 459 -11.73 -10.60 25.59
CA PRO A 459 -12.73 -9.65 25.07
C PRO A 459 -13.22 -8.61 26.08
N HIS A 460 -13.02 -8.81 27.38
CA HIS A 460 -13.59 -7.93 28.41
C HIS A 460 -12.55 -7.04 29.08
N ASN A 461 -11.35 -7.57 29.37
CA ASN A 461 -10.34 -6.92 30.19
C ASN A 461 -8.94 -7.01 29.53
N TYR A 462 -8.87 -6.94 28.20
CA TYR A 462 -7.59 -7.03 27.52
C TYR A 462 -6.70 -5.85 27.90
N THR A 463 -5.53 -6.17 28.44
CA THR A 463 -4.44 -5.24 28.69
C THR A 463 -3.25 -5.61 27.84
N PRO A 464 -2.79 -4.71 26.95
CA PRO A 464 -1.60 -4.97 26.15
C PRO A 464 -0.40 -5.27 27.05
N PRO A 465 0.41 -6.33 26.76
CA PRO A 465 1.59 -6.64 27.53
C PRO A 465 2.52 -5.43 27.64
N GLN A 466 2.91 -5.07 28.88
CA GLN A 466 3.86 -3.99 29.09
C GLN A 466 5.28 -4.46 28.79
N VAL A 467 5.92 -3.90 27.79
CA VAL A 467 7.34 -4.11 27.52
C VAL A 467 8.14 -3.09 28.30
N GLY A 468 8.99 -3.57 29.18
CA GLY A 468 9.89 -2.88 30.09
C GLY A 468 9.98 -1.36 29.95
N LEU A 469 9.20 -0.63 30.73
CA LEU A 469 9.53 0.74 31.09
C LEU A 469 10.87 0.69 31.81
N SER A 470 11.86 1.46 31.37
CA SER A 470 13.09 1.67 32.15
C SER A 470 12.71 2.09 33.56
N PRO A 471 13.44 1.68 34.60
CA PRO A 471 13.13 2.02 36.01
C PRO A 471 12.87 3.51 36.22
N ASN A 472 13.50 4.39 35.44
CA ASN A 472 13.37 5.84 35.52
C ASN A 472 12.01 6.40 35.04
N MET A 473 11.30 5.72 34.17
CA MET A 473 9.94 6.14 33.78
C MET A 473 8.85 5.62 34.74
N LYS A 474 9.14 4.57 35.53
CA LYS A 474 8.27 4.18 36.64
C LYS A 474 8.29 5.21 37.78
N ALA A 475 9.46 5.79 38.04
CA ALA A 475 9.61 6.80 39.09
C ALA A 475 8.88 8.11 38.78
N SER A 476 8.88 8.58 37.52
CA SER A 476 8.20 9.84 37.15
C SER A 476 6.65 9.73 37.16
N ARG A 477 6.07 8.55 36.99
CA ARG A 477 4.61 8.37 37.10
C ARG A 477 4.12 8.19 38.55
N LEU A 478 5.01 7.77 39.46
CA LEU A 478 4.68 7.68 40.89
C LEU A 478 4.80 9.02 41.61
N THR A 479 5.56 9.98 41.05
CA THR A 479 5.71 11.32 41.58
C THR A 479 4.79 12.37 40.96
N GLY A 480 4.08 12.06 39.85
CA GLY A 480 3.13 12.94 39.15
C GLY A 480 1.65 12.71 39.48
N GLY A 481 1.32 11.79 40.38
CA GLY A 481 -0.04 11.44 40.77
C GLY A 481 -0.52 12.01 42.10
N GLY A 482 -0.18 13.27 42.37
CA GLY A 482 -0.63 13.92 43.59
C GLY A 482 -0.46 15.42 43.50
N GLN A 483 -1.38 16.07 42.79
CA GLN A 483 -1.84 17.44 43.04
C GLN A 483 -3.02 17.73 42.09
N ASP A 484 -4.20 17.70 42.72
CA ASP A 484 -5.51 18.35 42.43
C ASP A 484 -6.06 18.35 40.97
#